data_60de85fabb4eea51c21dc4892cee8d06
#
_entry.id   60de85fabb4eea51c21dc4892cee8d06
#
_cell.length_a   1.000
_cell.length_b   1.000
_cell.length_c   1.000
_cell.angle_alpha   90.00
_cell.angle_beta   90.00
_cell.angle_gamma   90.00
#
_symmetry.space_group_name_H-M   'P 1'
#
loop_
_entity.id
_entity.type
_entity.pdbx_description
1 polymer ?
#
loop_
_entity_poly.entity_id
_entity_poly.type
_entity_poly.pdbx_seq_one_letter_code
_entity_poly.pdbx_strand_id
1 'polypeptide(L)'
;HGVLAASECGYETIMINCNPETVSTDFDTADKLYFEPVFWEHIYDIIQHEKPIGVIVQLGGQTALKLAEKLDKYGVKIIGTSFESLDLAEDRGSFSELLKKNKIPYPEFGVAQTADEALKLADTLNFPILVRPSYVLGGQGMKIVINKEDLEAHVVDLLQKIPNNKLLLDHYLDGAIEAEADAICDGEIVQIIGIMEHIEPCGIHSGDSNATLPPFNLGDYVLQQIKDHTKKIALELNTVGLINIQFAIKDDTVFIIEANPRASRTVPFISKAYKQPYVNFATKVMLRKNKLSDFKFNPQLEGFAIKQPVFSFSKFPNVDKSLGPEMKSTGESILFIDDLKDDDFYEIYSRRKMYLTK
;
A
#
# COMPACT_ATOMS: atom_id res chain seq x y z
N HIS A 1 -2.79 -10.29 -15.10
CA HIS A 1 -1.36 -10.29 -15.45
C HIS A 1 -0.60 -11.39 -14.71
N GLY A 2 -0.84 -11.59 -13.38
CA GLY A 2 -0.16 -12.64 -12.61
C GLY A 2 -0.48 -14.06 -13.12
N VAL A 3 -1.75 -14.35 -13.39
CA VAL A 3 -2.21 -15.63 -13.95
C VAL A 3 -1.55 -15.89 -15.30
N LEU A 4 -1.61 -14.90 -16.21
CA LEU A 4 -1.00 -15.01 -17.53
C LEU A 4 0.51 -15.28 -17.45
N ALA A 5 1.21 -14.60 -16.54
CA ALA A 5 2.65 -14.81 -16.33
C ALA A 5 2.97 -16.21 -15.81
N ALA A 6 2.13 -16.77 -14.93
CA ALA A 6 2.29 -18.13 -14.44
C ALA A 6 2.03 -19.18 -15.55
N SER A 7 1.01 -18.96 -16.37
CA SER A 7 0.73 -19.77 -17.55
C SER A 7 1.87 -19.73 -18.57
N GLU A 8 2.43 -18.54 -18.86
CA GLU A 8 3.63 -18.39 -19.70
C GLU A 8 4.86 -19.19 -19.17
N CYS A 9 4.91 -19.38 -17.86
CA CYS A 9 5.94 -20.20 -17.20
C CYS A 9 5.64 -21.72 -17.25
N GLY A 10 4.54 -22.14 -17.87
CA GLY A 10 4.14 -23.54 -18.01
C GLY A 10 3.43 -24.12 -16.79
N TYR A 11 2.85 -23.28 -15.93
CA TYR A 11 2.04 -23.74 -14.81
C TYR A 11 0.55 -23.77 -15.16
N GLU A 12 -0.16 -24.81 -14.71
CA GLU A 12 -1.61 -24.77 -14.60
C GLU A 12 -1.99 -23.73 -13.54
N THR A 13 -2.93 -22.87 -13.86
CA THR A 13 -3.31 -21.73 -13.03
C THR A 13 -4.70 -21.92 -12.43
N ILE A 14 -4.81 -21.65 -11.12
CA ILE A 14 -6.07 -21.76 -10.37
C ILE A 14 -6.37 -20.40 -9.77
N MET A 15 -7.49 -19.81 -10.17
CA MET A 15 -8.00 -18.57 -9.60
C MET A 15 -9.12 -18.84 -8.60
N ILE A 16 -9.07 -18.20 -7.45
CA ILE A 16 -10.13 -18.24 -6.44
C ILE A 16 -10.55 -16.80 -6.12
N ASN A 17 -11.78 -16.47 -6.42
CA ASN A 17 -12.37 -15.14 -6.13
C ASN A 17 -13.89 -15.21 -6.24
N CYS A 18 -14.62 -14.43 -5.46
CA CYS A 18 -16.08 -14.32 -5.49
C CYS A 18 -16.60 -13.02 -6.12
N ASN A 19 -15.72 -12.17 -6.66
CA ASN A 19 -16.13 -10.94 -7.32
C ASN A 19 -16.38 -11.19 -8.82
N PRO A 20 -17.63 -11.05 -9.32
CA PRO A 20 -17.92 -11.26 -10.75
C PRO A 20 -17.48 -10.07 -11.63
N GLU A 21 -17.19 -8.92 -11.04
CA GLU A 21 -16.91 -7.67 -11.75
C GLU A 21 -15.40 -7.45 -11.98
N THR A 22 -14.62 -8.52 -12.12
CA THR A 22 -13.18 -8.41 -12.34
C THR A 22 -12.67 -9.39 -13.39
N VAL A 23 -11.72 -8.94 -14.21
CA VAL A 23 -11.08 -9.74 -15.27
C VAL A 23 -10.46 -11.05 -14.72
N SER A 24 -10.05 -11.10 -13.46
CA SER A 24 -9.48 -12.31 -12.85
C SER A 24 -10.48 -13.46 -12.74
N THR A 25 -11.78 -13.19 -12.80
CA THR A 25 -12.86 -14.19 -12.78
C THR A 25 -13.50 -14.42 -14.15
N ASP A 26 -12.96 -13.84 -15.21
CA ASP A 26 -13.36 -14.19 -16.56
C ASP A 26 -12.97 -15.66 -16.87
N PHE A 27 -13.85 -16.37 -17.55
CA PHE A 27 -13.74 -17.82 -17.75
C PHE A 27 -12.49 -18.26 -18.52
N ASP A 28 -11.87 -17.35 -19.27
CA ASP A 28 -10.69 -17.58 -20.09
C ASP A 28 -9.39 -17.03 -19.49
N THR A 29 -9.43 -16.52 -18.24
CA THR A 29 -8.24 -15.94 -17.61
C THR A 29 -7.34 -16.98 -16.97
N ALA A 30 -7.90 -17.94 -16.22
CA ALA A 30 -7.17 -19.03 -15.57
C ALA A 30 -7.62 -20.38 -16.13
N ASP A 31 -6.76 -21.41 -15.99
CA ASP A 31 -7.11 -22.77 -16.42
C ASP A 31 -8.26 -23.32 -15.57
N LYS A 32 -8.34 -22.95 -14.30
CA LYS A 32 -9.42 -23.29 -13.37
C LYS A 32 -9.88 -22.06 -12.59
N LEU A 33 -11.18 -21.88 -12.48
CA LEU A 33 -11.81 -20.84 -11.68
C LEU A 33 -12.70 -21.46 -10.60
N TYR A 34 -12.37 -21.18 -9.34
CA TYR A 34 -13.24 -21.43 -8.19
C TYR A 34 -13.92 -20.12 -7.81
N PHE A 35 -15.21 -20.02 -8.07
CA PHE A 35 -16.02 -18.84 -7.73
C PHE A 35 -16.54 -18.99 -6.31
N GLU A 36 -15.64 -18.84 -5.33
CA GLU A 36 -15.86 -19.10 -3.93
C GLU A 36 -15.43 -17.91 -3.05
N PRO A 37 -16.05 -17.74 -1.87
CA PRO A 37 -15.57 -16.76 -0.89
C PRO A 37 -14.12 -17.03 -0.48
N VAL A 38 -13.35 -15.97 -0.35
CA VAL A 38 -11.93 -16.05 0.03
C VAL A 38 -11.83 -16.20 1.56
N PHE A 39 -12.50 -17.22 2.12
CA PHE A 39 -12.39 -17.63 3.51
C PHE A 39 -11.54 -18.89 3.63
N TRP A 40 -10.89 -19.04 4.78
CA TRP A 40 -9.92 -20.10 5.00
C TRP A 40 -10.46 -21.50 4.69
N GLU A 41 -11.65 -21.78 5.12
CA GLU A 41 -12.29 -23.11 4.99
C GLU A 41 -12.41 -23.49 3.51
N HIS A 42 -12.92 -22.59 2.66
CA HIS A 42 -13.06 -22.82 1.22
C HIS A 42 -11.69 -22.93 0.54
N ILE A 43 -10.76 -22.03 0.88
CA ILE A 43 -9.40 -22.04 0.32
C ILE A 43 -8.68 -23.34 0.67
N TYR A 44 -8.78 -23.79 1.93
CA TYR A 44 -8.10 -25.00 2.37
C TYR A 44 -8.66 -26.27 1.68
N ASP A 45 -9.98 -26.37 1.53
CA ASP A 45 -10.61 -27.48 0.80
C ASP A 45 -10.17 -27.54 -0.66
N ILE A 46 -10.10 -26.39 -1.34
CA ILE A 46 -9.60 -26.30 -2.70
C ILE A 46 -8.12 -26.71 -2.77
N ILE A 47 -7.28 -26.27 -1.83
CA ILE A 47 -5.85 -26.66 -1.77
C ILE A 47 -5.72 -28.16 -1.57
N GLN A 48 -6.53 -28.78 -0.70
CA GLN A 48 -6.51 -30.23 -0.47
C GLN A 48 -6.95 -31.01 -1.71
N HIS A 49 -7.90 -30.47 -2.48
CA HIS A 49 -8.40 -31.08 -3.71
C HIS A 49 -7.39 -30.95 -4.84
N GLU A 50 -6.91 -29.74 -5.11
CA GLU A 50 -6.05 -29.44 -6.27
C GLU A 50 -4.56 -29.74 -6.05
N LYS A 51 -4.12 -29.72 -4.79
CA LYS A 51 -2.71 -29.95 -4.40
C LYS A 51 -1.72 -29.09 -5.20
N PRO A 52 -1.92 -27.75 -5.23
CA PRO A 52 -1.07 -26.85 -5.97
C PRO A 52 0.37 -26.87 -5.44
N ILE A 53 1.32 -26.45 -6.26
CA ILE A 53 2.73 -26.28 -5.85
C ILE A 53 2.92 -25.17 -4.80
N GLY A 54 1.96 -24.27 -4.67
CA GLY A 54 1.91 -23.17 -3.72
C GLY A 54 0.85 -22.14 -4.08
N VAL A 55 0.75 -21.11 -3.24
CA VAL A 55 -0.25 -20.04 -3.33
C VAL A 55 0.43 -18.68 -3.43
N ILE A 56 0.00 -17.82 -4.35
CA ILE A 56 0.41 -16.43 -4.45
C ILE A 56 -0.64 -15.57 -3.71
N VAL A 57 -0.26 -14.95 -2.61
CA VAL A 57 -1.13 -14.05 -1.82
C VAL A 57 -0.90 -12.58 -2.14
N GLN A 58 0.29 -12.20 -2.61
CA GLN A 58 0.72 -10.81 -2.79
C GLN A 58 -0.03 -10.06 -3.91
N LEU A 59 -0.74 -10.76 -4.78
CA LEU A 59 -1.51 -10.17 -5.90
C LEU A 59 -3.01 -10.06 -5.60
N GLY A 60 -3.47 -10.56 -4.46
CA GLY A 60 -4.89 -10.60 -4.07
C GLY A 60 -5.32 -9.53 -3.06
N GLY A 61 -4.50 -8.51 -2.83
CA GLY A 61 -4.77 -7.46 -1.84
C GLY A 61 -4.83 -7.98 -0.40
N GLN A 62 -5.37 -7.19 0.51
CA GLN A 62 -5.42 -7.52 1.94
C GLN A 62 -6.23 -8.79 2.27
N THR A 63 -7.24 -9.11 1.48
CA THR A 63 -8.05 -10.31 1.70
C THR A 63 -7.23 -11.58 1.55
N ALA A 64 -6.40 -11.67 0.53
CA ALA A 64 -5.51 -12.81 0.33
C ALA A 64 -4.36 -12.84 1.35
N LEU A 65 -3.82 -11.68 1.73
CA LEU A 65 -2.74 -11.59 2.72
C LEU A 65 -3.17 -12.12 4.10
N LYS A 66 -4.41 -11.89 4.52
CA LYS A 66 -4.95 -12.44 5.78
C LYS A 66 -4.95 -13.98 5.84
N LEU A 67 -4.78 -14.64 4.71
CA LEU A 67 -4.65 -16.10 4.67
C LEU A 67 -3.21 -16.56 4.93
N ALA A 68 -2.21 -15.68 4.85
CA ALA A 68 -0.79 -16.04 4.89
C ALA A 68 -0.41 -16.81 6.17
N GLU A 69 -0.88 -16.36 7.34
CA GLU A 69 -0.66 -17.03 8.62
C GLU A 69 -1.19 -18.47 8.61
N LYS A 70 -2.42 -18.65 8.16
CA LYS A 70 -3.02 -19.99 8.10
C LYS A 70 -2.36 -20.88 7.06
N LEU A 71 -1.99 -20.33 5.90
CA LEU A 71 -1.24 -21.07 4.88
C LEU A 71 0.09 -21.59 5.44
N ASP A 72 0.85 -20.73 6.09
CA ASP A 72 2.13 -21.09 6.72
C ASP A 72 1.93 -22.14 7.81
N LYS A 73 1.01 -21.91 8.75
CA LYS A 73 0.70 -22.84 9.84
C LYS A 73 0.30 -24.23 9.38
N TYR A 74 -0.38 -24.36 8.23
CA TYR A 74 -0.81 -25.62 7.65
C TYR A 74 0.18 -26.19 6.63
N GLY A 75 1.38 -25.62 6.52
CA GLY A 75 2.45 -26.10 5.68
C GLY A 75 2.21 -25.90 4.18
N VAL A 76 1.33 -24.96 3.82
CA VAL A 76 1.07 -24.60 2.43
C VAL A 76 2.11 -23.59 1.97
N LYS A 77 2.84 -23.92 0.91
CA LYS A 77 3.89 -23.05 0.38
C LYS A 77 3.31 -21.73 -0.14
N ILE A 78 3.77 -20.61 0.42
CA ILE A 78 3.55 -19.28 -0.14
C ILE A 78 4.61 -19.04 -1.22
N ILE A 79 4.16 -18.66 -2.42
CA ILE A 79 5.03 -18.29 -3.55
C ILE A 79 5.20 -16.77 -3.53
N GLY A 80 6.45 -16.33 -3.40
CA GLY A 80 6.80 -14.93 -3.22
C GLY A 80 7.42 -14.67 -1.85
N THR A 81 7.10 -13.53 -1.23
CA THR A 81 7.54 -13.16 0.13
C THR A 81 6.90 -14.08 1.17
N SER A 82 7.71 -14.54 2.13
CA SER A 82 7.27 -15.46 3.18
C SER A 82 6.28 -14.81 4.15
N PHE A 83 5.50 -15.62 4.88
CA PHE A 83 4.62 -15.13 5.94
C PHE A 83 5.39 -14.33 7.00
N GLU A 84 6.53 -14.83 7.45
CA GLU A 84 7.38 -14.15 8.44
C GLU A 84 7.73 -12.71 8.02
N SER A 85 8.08 -12.51 6.75
CA SER A 85 8.41 -11.20 6.20
C SER A 85 7.19 -10.30 6.02
N LEU A 86 6.03 -10.89 5.68
CA LEU A 86 4.76 -10.16 5.60
C LEU A 86 4.33 -9.67 6.98
N ASP A 87 4.38 -10.53 7.99
CA ASP A 87 4.04 -10.24 9.38
C ASP A 87 4.97 -9.17 9.98
N LEU A 88 6.28 -9.31 9.75
CA LEU A 88 7.28 -8.32 10.17
C LEU A 88 6.99 -6.92 9.61
N ALA A 89 6.53 -6.82 8.38
CA ALA A 89 6.18 -5.54 7.76
C ALA A 89 4.87 -4.95 8.30
N GLU A 90 3.90 -5.80 8.67
CA GLU A 90 2.60 -5.37 9.19
C GLU A 90 2.63 -5.06 10.69
N ASP A 91 3.49 -5.73 11.47
CA ASP A 91 3.64 -5.44 12.91
C ASP A 91 4.46 -4.17 13.13
N ARG A 92 3.78 -3.12 13.58
CA ARG A 92 4.39 -1.78 13.76
C ARG A 92 5.60 -1.80 14.69
N GLY A 93 5.56 -2.62 15.74
CA GLY A 93 6.65 -2.73 16.72
C GLY A 93 7.89 -3.33 16.07
N SER A 94 7.76 -4.51 15.49
CA SER A 94 8.83 -5.25 14.82
C SER A 94 9.40 -4.46 13.64
N PHE A 95 8.52 -3.84 12.84
CA PHE A 95 8.96 -3.01 11.72
C PHE A 95 9.73 -1.76 12.16
N SER A 96 9.31 -1.10 13.25
CA SER A 96 10.04 0.06 13.77
C SER A 96 11.44 -0.32 14.29
N GLU A 97 11.60 -1.50 14.91
CA GLU A 97 12.92 -1.99 15.32
C GLU A 97 13.82 -2.27 14.10
N LEU A 98 13.26 -2.80 13.00
CA LEU A 98 13.98 -2.95 11.74
C LEU A 98 14.43 -1.59 11.21
N LEU A 99 13.56 -0.58 11.18
CA LEU A 99 13.89 0.78 10.72
C LEU A 99 14.98 1.42 11.60
N LYS A 100 14.86 1.30 12.93
CA LYS A 100 15.82 1.80 13.90
C LYS A 100 17.20 1.16 13.74
N LYS A 101 17.26 -0.17 13.64
CA LYS A 101 18.50 -0.92 13.35
C LYS A 101 19.19 -0.39 12.09
N ASN A 102 18.41 -0.03 11.11
CA ASN A 102 18.88 0.45 9.81
C ASN A 102 19.09 1.96 9.74
N LYS A 103 18.83 2.70 10.83
CA LYS A 103 18.90 4.17 10.91
C LYS A 103 18.03 4.87 9.87
N ILE A 104 16.85 4.31 9.60
CA ILE A 104 15.86 4.87 8.68
C ILE A 104 14.83 5.65 9.51
N PRO A 105 14.57 6.93 9.21
CA PRO A 105 13.61 7.73 9.95
C PRO A 105 12.16 7.21 9.80
N TYR A 106 11.42 7.28 10.89
CA TYR A 106 9.98 7.01 10.94
C TYR A 106 9.33 7.89 11.99
N PRO A 107 8.03 8.23 11.89
CA PRO A 107 7.34 9.03 12.90
C PRO A 107 7.33 8.32 14.25
N GLU A 108 7.58 9.07 15.32
CA GLU A 108 7.42 8.53 16.68
C GLU A 108 5.99 8.05 16.89
N PHE A 109 5.83 6.93 17.59
CA PHE A 109 4.52 6.34 17.83
C PHE A 109 4.44 5.67 19.20
N GLY A 110 3.22 5.43 19.64
CA GLY A 110 2.94 4.61 20.82
C GLY A 110 1.65 3.80 20.65
N VAL A 111 1.46 2.85 21.54
CA VAL A 111 0.30 1.96 21.55
C VAL A 111 -0.48 2.18 22.83
N ALA A 112 -1.81 2.34 22.72
CA ALA A 112 -2.73 2.48 23.85
C ALA A 112 -3.86 1.46 23.73
N GLN A 113 -4.35 0.99 24.88
CA GLN A 113 -5.53 0.13 24.99
C GLN A 113 -6.68 0.82 25.77
N THR A 114 -6.36 1.94 26.39
CA THR A 114 -7.32 2.75 27.17
C THR A 114 -7.17 4.22 26.81
N ALA A 115 -8.21 5.01 27.13
CA ALA A 115 -8.15 6.47 26.95
C ALA A 115 -7.06 7.12 27.81
N ASP A 116 -6.87 6.64 29.04
CA ASP A 116 -5.83 7.16 29.96
C ASP A 116 -4.42 6.91 29.41
N GLU A 117 -4.17 5.75 28.80
CA GLU A 117 -2.91 5.43 28.14
C GLU A 117 -2.68 6.34 26.93
N ALA A 118 -3.73 6.56 26.12
CA ALA A 118 -3.64 7.43 24.94
C ALA A 118 -3.32 8.89 25.35
N LEU A 119 -3.95 9.41 26.39
CA LEU A 119 -3.68 10.75 26.90
C LEU A 119 -2.25 10.89 27.45
N LYS A 120 -1.72 9.88 28.13
CA LYS A 120 -0.33 9.88 28.60
C LYS A 120 0.68 9.85 27.43
N LEU A 121 0.39 9.06 26.41
CA LEU A 121 1.23 9.01 25.19
C LEU A 121 1.22 10.35 24.47
N ALA A 122 0.10 11.04 24.41
CA ALA A 122 -0.01 12.34 23.77
C ALA A 122 0.93 13.40 24.39
N ASP A 123 1.25 13.30 25.67
CA ASP A 123 2.21 14.20 26.35
C ASP A 123 3.65 14.01 25.84
N THR A 124 3.97 12.84 25.27
CA THR A 124 5.29 12.55 24.73
C THR A 124 5.35 12.73 23.21
N LEU A 125 4.29 12.40 22.49
CA LEU A 125 4.26 12.45 21.03
C LEU A 125 4.06 13.87 20.46
N ASN A 126 3.48 14.79 21.25
CA ASN A 126 3.04 16.12 20.82
C ASN A 126 1.96 16.09 19.71
N PHE A 127 1.10 17.11 19.72
CA PHE A 127 0.07 17.29 18.69
C PHE A 127 0.63 17.97 17.42
N PRO A 128 0.06 17.69 16.23
CA PRO A 128 -1.06 16.78 15.96
C PRO A 128 -0.68 15.32 16.06
N ILE A 129 -1.66 14.46 16.36
CA ILE A 129 -1.47 13.01 16.46
C ILE A 129 -2.43 12.30 15.51
N LEU A 130 -1.94 11.31 14.77
CA LEU A 130 -2.77 10.40 13.99
C LEU A 130 -3.15 9.20 14.88
N VAL A 131 -4.44 9.05 15.17
CA VAL A 131 -4.99 7.92 15.89
C VAL A 131 -5.51 6.90 14.88
N ARG A 132 -5.11 5.64 15.04
CA ARG A 132 -5.58 4.54 14.18
C ARG A 132 -5.79 3.26 14.96
N PRO A 133 -6.92 2.55 14.74
CA PRO A 133 -7.09 1.21 15.27
C PRO A 133 -6.09 0.25 14.62
N SER A 134 -5.63 -0.76 15.36
CA SER A 134 -4.85 -1.85 14.79
C SER A 134 -5.75 -2.70 13.88
N TYR A 135 -5.19 -3.20 12.77
CA TYR A 135 -5.85 -4.15 11.87
C TYR A 135 -7.11 -3.64 11.15
N VAL A 136 -7.18 -2.35 10.80
CA VAL A 136 -8.26 -1.80 9.96
C VAL A 136 -7.88 -1.75 8.49
N LEU A 137 -8.91 -1.85 7.61
CA LEU A 137 -8.75 -1.73 6.16
C LEU A 137 -9.11 -0.32 5.70
N GLY A 138 -8.31 0.22 4.75
CA GLY A 138 -8.64 1.50 4.10
C GLY A 138 -8.71 2.69 5.05
N GLY A 139 -7.99 2.66 6.17
CA GLY A 139 -7.94 3.76 7.13
C GLY A 139 -9.19 3.94 7.98
N GLN A 140 -10.09 2.95 8.04
CA GLN A 140 -11.34 3.04 8.80
C GLN A 140 -11.09 3.42 10.25
N GLY A 141 -11.80 4.45 10.73
CA GLY A 141 -11.67 4.96 12.11
C GLY A 141 -10.37 5.72 12.38
N MET A 142 -9.55 5.98 11.39
CA MET A 142 -8.38 6.85 11.53
C MET A 142 -8.80 8.32 11.60
N LYS A 143 -8.14 9.08 12.48
CA LYS A 143 -8.38 10.52 12.63
C LYS A 143 -7.12 11.25 13.07
N ILE A 144 -6.88 12.42 12.48
CA ILE A 144 -5.89 13.37 12.97
C ILE A 144 -6.55 14.20 14.07
N VAL A 145 -5.96 14.21 15.26
CA VAL A 145 -6.43 14.96 16.43
C VAL A 145 -5.43 16.05 16.78
N ILE A 146 -5.95 17.21 17.19
CA ILE A 146 -5.14 18.42 17.37
C ILE A 146 -4.97 18.84 18.84
N ASN A 147 -5.72 18.25 19.75
CA ASN A 147 -5.66 18.52 21.19
C ASN A 147 -6.13 17.30 22.00
N LYS A 148 -6.00 17.39 23.34
CA LYS A 148 -6.36 16.29 24.26
C LYS A 148 -7.84 15.99 24.28
N GLU A 149 -8.70 16.99 24.20
CA GLU A 149 -10.15 16.86 24.23
C GLU A 149 -10.65 16.07 22.99
N ASP A 150 -10.11 16.40 21.82
CA ASP A 150 -10.41 15.71 20.55
C ASP A 150 -9.87 14.26 20.56
N LEU A 151 -8.68 14.05 21.14
CA LEU A 151 -8.09 12.72 21.33
C LEU A 151 -8.97 11.86 22.22
N GLU A 152 -9.33 12.35 23.41
CA GLU A 152 -10.14 11.60 24.37
C GLU A 152 -11.50 11.20 23.78
N ALA A 153 -12.21 12.17 23.19
CA ALA A 153 -13.50 11.92 22.56
C ALA A 153 -13.42 10.86 21.46
N HIS A 154 -12.39 10.92 20.60
CA HIS A 154 -12.20 9.97 19.51
C HIS A 154 -11.82 8.57 20.01
N VAL A 155 -10.90 8.48 20.97
CA VAL A 155 -10.45 7.20 21.55
C VAL A 155 -11.61 6.49 22.27
N VAL A 156 -12.42 7.23 23.04
CA VAL A 156 -13.60 6.67 23.70
C VAL A 156 -14.59 6.11 22.69
N ASP A 157 -14.90 6.85 21.63
CA ASP A 157 -15.79 6.40 20.54
C ASP A 157 -15.26 5.14 19.86
N LEU A 158 -13.96 5.09 19.55
CA LEU A 158 -13.33 3.92 18.93
C LEU A 158 -13.37 2.68 19.81
N LEU A 159 -13.04 2.82 21.11
CA LEU A 159 -13.02 1.68 22.05
C LEU A 159 -14.43 1.16 22.34
N GLN A 160 -15.46 2.01 22.23
CA GLN A 160 -16.87 1.57 22.31
C GLN A 160 -17.28 0.74 21.08
N LYS A 161 -16.82 1.16 19.87
CA LYS A 161 -17.17 0.47 18.61
C LYS A 161 -16.36 -0.81 18.39
N ILE A 162 -15.11 -0.82 18.85
CA ILE A 162 -14.19 -1.94 18.66
C ILE A 162 -13.53 -2.27 20.02
N PRO A 163 -14.24 -2.94 20.92
CA PRO A 163 -13.70 -3.29 22.24
C PRO A 163 -12.46 -4.16 22.14
N ASN A 164 -11.51 -3.94 23.04
CA ASN A 164 -10.23 -4.67 23.13
C ASN A 164 -9.26 -4.48 21.95
N ASN A 165 -9.53 -3.51 21.06
CA ASN A 165 -8.58 -3.17 20.02
C ASN A 165 -7.42 -2.33 20.58
N LYS A 166 -6.23 -2.55 20.06
CA LYS A 166 -5.09 -1.67 20.30
C LYS A 166 -5.21 -0.45 19.38
N LEU A 167 -4.96 0.71 19.93
CA LEU A 167 -4.87 1.96 19.17
C LEU A 167 -3.41 2.33 19.00
N LEU A 168 -3.04 2.68 17.79
CA LEU A 168 -1.75 3.28 17.49
C LEU A 168 -1.93 4.81 17.43
N LEU A 169 -1.02 5.51 18.08
CA LEU A 169 -0.92 6.96 18.06
C LEU A 169 0.42 7.30 17.41
N ASP A 170 0.40 7.89 16.24
CA ASP A 170 1.61 8.33 15.55
C ASP A 170 1.72 9.86 15.63
N HIS A 171 2.92 10.39 15.85
CA HIS A 171 3.18 11.82 15.66
C HIS A 171 2.89 12.18 14.20
N TYR A 172 1.97 13.10 13.98
CA TYR A 172 1.58 13.52 12.63
C TYR A 172 2.54 14.57 12.08
N LEU A 173 3.13 14.32 10.94
CA LEU A 173 4.06 15.21 10.26
C LEU A 173 3.29 16.27 9.45
N ASP A 174 2.76 17.27 10.14
CA ASP A 174 1.99 18.34 9.51
C ASP A 174 2.82 19.10 8.46
N GLY A 175 2.21 19.35 7.29
CA GLY A 175 2.86 20.00 6.15
C GLY A 175 3.89 19.14 5.41
N ALA A 176 4.01 17.85 5.72
CA ALA A 176 4.85 16.94 4.95
C ALA A 176 4.28 16.69 3.55
N ILE A 177 5.17 16.47 2.58
CA ILE A 177 4.82 15.94 1.25
C ILE A 177 4.74 14.42 1.38
N GLU A 178 3.73 13.79 0.80
CA GLU A 178 3.63 12.33 0.75
C GLU A 178 4.14 11.82 -0.59
N ALA A 179 4.87 10.72 -0.56
CA ALA A 179 5.32 10.01 -1.74
C ALA A 179 5.25 8.50 -1.52
N GLU A 180 5.23 7.76 -2.60
CA GLU A 180 5.30 6.30 -2.55
C GLU A 180 6.26 5.77 -3.62
N ALA A 181 6.93 4.66 -3.31
CA ALA A 181 7.76 3.94 -4.25
C ALA A 181 7.30 2.49 -4.37
N ASP A 182 7.16 2.04 -5.60
CA ASP A 182 6.93 0.64 -5.93
C ASP A 182 8.22 0.02 -6.48
N ALA A 183 8.52 -1.20 -6.04
CA ALA A 183 9.69 -1.94 -6.48
C ALA A 183 9.39 -3.42 -6.66
N ILE A 184 10.24 -4.08 -7.46
CA ILE A 184 10.32 -5.54 -7.55
C ILE A 184 11.63 -5.98 -6.92
N CYS A 185 11.59 -7.01 -6.09
CA CYS A 185 12.75 -7.61 -5.46
C CYS A 185 12.79 -9.12 -5.75
N ASP A 186 13.97 -9.69 -5.99
CA ASP A 186 14.16 -11.13 -6.16
C ASP A 186 14.83 -11.80 -4.95
N GLY A 187 15.00 -11.03 -3.86
CA GLY A 187 15.72 -11.42 -2.65
C GLY A 187 17.19 -10.97 -2.63
N GLU A 188 17.76 -10.60 -3.77
CA GLU A 188 19.15 -10.15 -3.93
C GLU A 188 19.23 -8.74 -4.54
N ILE A 189 18.41 -8.47 -5.53
CA ILE A 189 18.38 -7.22 -6.30
C ILE A 189 17.02 -6.56 -6.12
N VAL A 190 17.01 -5.23 -6.02
CA VAL A 190 15.79 -4.41 -5.95
C VAL A 190 15.76 -3.47 -7.15
N GLN A 191 14.72 -3.57 -7.95
CA GLN A 191 14.42 -2.66 -9.05
C GLN A 191 13.23 -1.78 -8.69
N ILE A 192 13.48 -0.49 -8.49
CA ILE A 192 12.40 0.50 -8.32
C ILE A 192 11.74 0.69 -9.68
N ILE A 193 10.43 0.50 -9.73
CA ILE A 193 9.63 0.59 -10.95
C ILE A 193 8.91 1.93 -11.10
N GLY A 194 8.75 2.68 -10.00
CA GLY A 194 8.21 4.03 -10.01
C GLY A 194 8.26 4.68 -8.64
N ILE A 195 8.42 6.00 -8.63
CA ILE A 195 8.24 6.86 -7.46
C ILE A 195 7.15 7.86 -7.83
N MET A 196 6.14 7.98 -6.99
CA MET A 196 5.02 8.89 -7.19
C MET A 196 4.99 9.92 -6.06
N GLU A 197 4.74 11.18 -6.41
CA GLU A 197 4.54 12.27 -5.47
C GLU A 197 3.05 12.60 -5.37
N HIS A 198 2.51 12.68 -4.17
CA HIS A 198 1.11 13.06 -3.95
C HIS A 198 0.96 14.59 -4.04
N ILE A 199 -0.15 15.02 -4.64
CA ILE A 199 -0.49 16.45 -4.79
C ILE A 199 -1.19 16.96 -3.53
N GLU A 200 -2.05 16.14 -2.93
CA GLU A 200 -2.72 16.47 -1.69
C GLU A 200 -1.76 16.39 -0.49
N PRO A 201 -2.05 17.15 0.58
CA PRO A 201 -1.25 17.11 1.80
C PRO A 201 -1.17 15.71 2.41
N CYS A 202 -0.08 15.42 3.10
CA CYS A 202 0.07 14.20 3.91
C CYS A 202 -1.14 14.03 4.85
N GLY A 203 -1.56 12.77 5.05
CA GLY A 203 -2.73 12.42 5.86
C GLY A 203 -4.03 12.22 5.07
N ILE A 204 -4.03 12.49 3.77
CA ILE A 204 -5.07 12.02 2.87
C ILE A 204 -4.71 10.62 2.41
N HIS A 205 -5.66 9.68 2.44
CA HIS A 205 -5.41 8.30 2.00
C HIS A 205 -4.83 8.27 0.57
N SER A 206 -3.79 7.48 0.35
CA SER A 206 -3.08 7.42 -0.94
C SER A 206 -4.01 7.10 -2.14
N GLY A 207 -5.07 6.30 -1.90
CA GLY A 207 -6.10 6.03 -2.90
C GLY A 207 -6.94 7.26 -3.30
N ASP A 208 -7.02 8.26 -2.42
CA ASP A 208 -7.83 9.47 -2.60
C ASP A 208 -7.00 10.68 -3.09
N SER A 209 -5.67 10.55 -3.08
CA SER A 209 -4.76 11.58 -3.55
C SER A 209 -4.52 11.49 -5.04
N ASN A 210 -4.46 12.67 -5.71
CA ASN A 210 -3.80 12.76 -7.00
C ASN A 210 -2.30 12.51 -6.80
N ALA A 211 -1.64 11.91 -7.78
CA ALA A 211 -0.21 11.70 -7.70
C ALA A 211 0.45 11.84 -9.08
N THR A 212 1.65 12.38 -9.09
CA THR A 212 2.44 12.56 -10.31
C THR A 212 3.50 11.47 -10.46
N LEU A 213 3.71 11.03 -11.68
CA LEU A 213 4.80 10.14 -12.09
C LEU A 213 5.47 10.73 -13.33
N PRO A 214 6.78 11.03 -13.33
CA PRO A 214 7.67 11.03 -12.16
C PRO A 214 7.28 12.09 -11.12
N PRO A 215 7.92 12.14 -9.94
CA PRO A 215 7.77 13.22 -8.97
C PRO A 215 8.09 14.59 -9.57
N PHE A 216 7.37 15.62 -9.15
CA PHE A 216 7.48 16.97 -9.69
C PHE A 216 8.27 17.91 -8.79
N ASN A 217 7.96 17.94 -7.48
CA ASN A 217 8.60 18.85 -6.52
C ASN A 217 9.76 18.23 -5.71
N LEU A 218 9.94 16.90 -5.79
CA LEU A 218 10.97 16.22 -5.00
C LEU A 218 12.35 16.37 -5.64
N GLY A 219 13.28 17.02 -4.94
CA GLY A 219 14.65 17.21 -5.39
C GLY A 219 15.47 15.89 -5.38
N ASP A 220 16.57 15.87 -6.10
CA ASP A 220 17.43 14.69 -6.28
C ASP A 220 17.90 14.08 -4.95
N TYR A 221 18.19 14.91 -3.94
CA TYR A 221 18.61 14.44 -2.62
C TYR A 221 17.52 13.62 -1.93
N VAL A 222 16.28 14.07 -1.96
CA VAL A 222 15.12 13.36 -1.42
C VAL A 222 14.85 12.08 -2.21
N LEU A 223 14.88 12.17 -3.55
CA LEU A 223 14.70 11.01 -4.42
C LEU A 223 15.75 9.92 -4.18
N GLN A 224 17.00 10.32 -3.88
CA GLN A 224 18.05 9.36 -3.54
C GLN A 224 17.78 8.68 -2.20
N GLN A 225 17.33 9.42 -1.16
CA GLN A 225 16.93 8.81 0.12
C GLN A 225 15.79 7.80 -0.06
N ILE A 226 14.74 8.16 -0.83
CA ILE A 226 13.63 7.25 -1.14
C ILE A 226 14.16 5.96 -1.78
N LYS A 227 15.04 6.08 -2.77
CA LYS A 227 15.64 4.92 -3.46
C LYS A 227 16.44 4.04 -2.50
N ASP A 228 17.26 4.64 -1.65
CA ASP A 228 18.13 3.92 -0.71
C ASP A 228 17.31 3.23 0.38
N HIS A 229 16.31 3.91 0.94
CA HIS A 229 15.40 3.34 1.93
C HIS A 229 14.58 2.19 1.32
N THR A 230 14.04 2.37 0.11
CA THR A 230 13.29 1.32 -0.59
C THR A 230 14.13 0.05 -0.77
N LYS A 231 15.36 0.20 -1.29
CA LYS A 231 16.26 -0.94 -1.50
C LYS A 231 16.58 -1.64 -0.19
N LYS A 232 16.92 -0.87 0.84
CA LYS A 232 17.32 -1.40 2.13
C LYS A 232 16.18 -2.16 2.81
N ILE A 233 14.99 -1.58 2.85
CA ILE A 233 13.80 -2.21 3.46
C ILE A 233 13.41 -3.48 2.69
N ALA A 234 13.40 -3.45 1.35
CA ALA A 234 13.05 -4.62 0.55
C ALA A 234 13.98 -5.81 0.80
N LEU A 235 15.28 -5.54 0.96
CA LEU A 235 16.27 -6.58 1.26
C LEU A 235 16.18 -7.08 2.71
N GLU A 236 16.03 -6.20 3.69
CA GLU A 236 15.87 -6.58 5.11
C GLU A 236 14.59 -7.38 5.36
N LEU A 237 13.53 -7.13 4.59
CA LEU A 237 12.29 -7.91 4.59
C LEU A 237 12.38 -9.20 3.75
N ASN A 238 13.54 -9.53 3.16
CA ASN A 238 13.68 -10.67 2.25
C ASN A 238 12.55 -10.73 1.21
N THR A 239 12.16 -9.59 0.67
CA THR A 239 11.05 -9.49 -0.28
C THR A 239 11.33 -10.28 -1.55
N VAL A 240 10.34 -11.03 -1.99
CA VAL A 240 10.35 -11.69 -3.31
C VAL A 240 9.05 -11.37 -4.04
N GLY A 241 9.14 -10.57 -5.08
CA GLY A 241 7.99 -10.00 -5.79
C GLY A 241 7.88 -8.49 -5.60
N LEU A 242 6.66 -7.98 -5.50
CA LEU A 242 6.37 -6.56 -5.37
C LEU A 242 6.45 -6.07 -3.93
N ILE A 243 6.89 -4.83 -3.77
CA ILE A 243 6.82 -4.07 -2.53
C ILE A 243 6.45 -2.62 -2.84
N ASN A 244 5.57 -2.06 -2.02
CA ASN A 244 5.23 -0.64 -2.01
C ASN A 244 5.64 -0.05 -0.65
N ILE A 245 6.26 1.11 -0.66
CA ILE A 245 6.64 1.85 0.55
C ILE A 245 6.10 3.26 0.46
N GLN A 246 5.44 3.72 1.52
CA GLN A 246 4.91 5.06 1.65
C GLN A 246 5.81 5.92 2.55
N PHE A 247 6.01 7.15 2.13
CA PHE A 247 6.92 8.11 2.74
C PHE A 247 6.22 9.42 3.06
N ALA A 248 6.63 10.05 4.17
CA ALA A 248 6.38 11.45 4.44
C ALA A 248 7.71 12.21 4.37
N ILE A 249 7.75 13.29 3.62
CA ILE A 249 8.95 14.12 3.44
C ILE A 249 8.73 15.45 4.16
N LYS A 250 9.58 15.74 5.13
CA LYS A 250 9.57 17.00 5.87
C LYS A 250 10.98 17.51 6.08
N ASP A 251 11.23 18.76 5.74
CA ASP A 251 12.54 19.40 5.88
C ASP A 251 13.67 18.53 5.28
N ASP A 252 13.48 18.07 4.03
CA ASP A 252 14.36 17.19 3.28
C ASP A 252 14.66 15.82 3.92
N THR A 253 13.99 15.50 5.02
CA THR A 253 14.08 14.18 5.67
C THR A 253 12.95 13.28 5.21
N VAL A 254 13.31 12.05 4.81
CA VAL A 254 12.36 11.03 4.33
C VAL A 254 12.01 10.06 5.45
N PHE A 255 10.78 10.14 5.93
CA PHE A 255 10.23 9.26 6.97
C PHE A 255 9.43 8.11 6.35
N ILE A 256 9.56 6.91 6.88
CA ILE A 256 8.75 5.76 6.47
C ILE A 256 7.42 5.79 7.20
N ILE A 257 6.32 5.79 6.44
CA ILE A 257 4.96 5.62 6.97
C ILE A 257 4.66 4.13 7.12
N GLU A 258 4.77 3.37 6.02
CA GLU A 258 4.53 1.92 5.99
C GLU A 258 5.26 1.25 4.83
N ALA A 259 5.47 -0.07 4.95
CA ALA A 259 5.94 -0.92 3.87
C ALA A 259 4.97 -2.08 3.66
N ASN A 260 4.60 -2.29 2.41
CA ASN A 260 3.65 -3.30 1.99
C ASN A 260 4.34 -4.26 1.00
N PRO A 261 4.88 -5.41 1.43
CA PRO A 261 5.55 -6.38 0.54
C PRO A 261 4.53 -7.15 -0.32
N ARG A 262 3.75 -6.43 -1.09
CA ARG A 262 2.70 -6.90 -1.99
C ARG A 262 2.47 -5.91 -3.13
N ALA A 263 1.66 -6.31 -4.12
CA ALA A 263 1.18 -5.38 -5.14
C ALA A 263 0.34 -4.25 -4.51
N SER A 264 0.67 -3.04 -4.85
CA SER A 264 -0.09 -1.83 -4.54
C SER A 264 -1.12 -1.53 -5.63
N ARG A 265 -1.99 -0.56 -5.38
CA ARG A 265 -2.90 -0.02 -6.41
C ARG A 265 -2.17 0.79 -7.47
N THR A 266 -0.99 1.33 -7.13
CA THR A 266 -0.18 2.14 -8.05
C THR A 266 0.60 1.31 -9.06
N VAL A 267 0.88 0.03 -8.81
CA VAL A 267 1.57 -0.84 -9.79
C VAL A 267 0.85 -0.90 -11.15
N PRO A 268 -0.49 -1.09 -11.24
CA PRO A 268 -1.18 -1.03 -12.52
C PRO A 268 -1.09 0.32 -13.21
N PHE A 269 -1.12 1.42 -12.44
CA PHE A 269 -0.95 2.78 -12.95
C PHE A 269 0.45 2.96 -13.54
N ILE A 270 1.50 2.65 -12.77
CA ILE A 270 2.91 2.73 -13.18
C ILE A 270 3.17 1.86 -14.42
N SER A 271 2.59 0.64 -14.43
CA SER A 271 2.71 -0.27 -15.58
C SER A 271 2.13 0.33 -16.88
N LYS A 272 0.98 1.00 -16.78
CA LYS A 272 0.35 1.68 -17.93
C LYS A 272 1.15 2.91 -18.33
N ALA A 273 1.58 3.73 -17.37
CA ALA A 273 2.34 4.95 -17.63
C ALA A 273 3.66 4.66 -18.34
N TYR A 274 4.41 3.69 -17.84
CA TYR A 274 5.70 3.30 -18.41
C TYR A 274 5.63 2.24 -19.51
N LYS A 275 4.44 1.74 -19.84
CA LYS A 275 4.22 0.68 -20.85
C LYS A 275 5.06 -0.57 -20.57
N GLN A 276 5.16 -0.96 -19.29
CA GLN A 276 5.95 -2.10 -18.83
C GLN A 276 5.09 -3.12 -18.07
N PRO A 277 5.26 -4.41 -18.30
CA PRO A 277 4.46 -5.46 -17.67
C PRO A 277 5.02 -5.86 -16.29
N TYR A 278 5.11 -4.91 -15.34
CA TYR A 278 5.78 -5.12 -14.06
C TYR A 278 5.19 -6.26 -13.22
N VAL A 279 3.87 -6.47 -13.26
CA VAL A 279 3.23 -7.61 -12.56
C VAL A 279 3.67 -8.95 -13.18
N ASN A 280 3.83 -9.02 -14.50
CA ASN A 280 4.36 -10.20 -15.17
C ASN A 280 5.80 -10.49 -14.71
N PHE A 281 6.67 -9.47 -14.70
CA PHE A 281 8.05 -9.62 -14.21
C PHE A 281 8.09 -10.11 -12.77
N ALA A 282 7.33 -9.46 -11.88
CA ALA A 282 7.25 -9.85 -10.48
C ALA A 282 6.77 -11.29 -10.28
N THR A 283 5.77 -11.72 -11.05
CA THR A 283 5.24 -13.09 -10.96
C THR A 283 6.29 -14.12 -11.40
N LYS A 284 7.04 -13.84 -12.47
CA LYS A 284 8.13 -14.72 -12.93
C LYS A 284 9.26 -14.82 -11.89
N VAL A 285 9.56 -13.71 -11.20
CA VAL A 285 10.51 -13.68 -10.08
C VAL A 285 9.98 -14.52 -8.91
N MET A 286 8.73 -14.34 -8.50
CA MET A 286 8.11 -15.14 -7.41
C MET A 286 8.12 -16.64 -7.72
N LEU A 287 7.89 -17.02 -8.97
CA LEU A 287 7.94 -18.39 -9.44
C LEU A 287 9.36 -18.95 -9.61
N ARG A 288 10.39 -18.14 -9.35
CA ARG A 288 11.82 -18.50 -9.50
C ARG A 288 12.18 -18.97 -10.93
N LYS A 289 11.45 -18.46 -11.93
CA LYS A 289 11.74 -18.73 -13.34
C LYS A 289 12.74 -17.75 -13.94
N ASN A 290 12.76 -16.53 -13.41
CA ASN A 290 13.66 -15.46 -13.82
C ASN A 290 14.26 -14.76 -12.61
N LYS A 291 15.47 -14.21 -12.77
CA LYS A 291 16.05 -13.20 -11.89
C LYS A 291 15.70 -11.81 -12.42
N LEU A 292 15.79 -10.79 -11.58
CA LEU A 292 15.56 -9.40 -12.03
C LEU A 292 16.53 -8.97 -13.13
N SER A 293 17.75 -9.47 -13.10
CA SER A 293 18.77 -9.23 -14.17
C SER A 293 18.36 -9.71 -15.55
N ASP A 294 17.42 -10.63 -15.67
CA ASP A 294 16.97 -11.19 -16.96
C ASP A 294 16.01 -10.23 -17.69
N PHE A 295 15.46 -9.25 -16.99
CA PHE A 295 14.51 -8.30 -17.57
C PHE A 295 15.18 -7.01 -18.02
N LYS A 296 14.70 -6.46 -19.12
CA LYS A 296 15.06 -5.11 -19.57
C LYS A 296 14.01 -4.13 -19.08
N PHE A 297 14.37 -3.35 -18.08
CA PHE A 297 13.54 -2.25 -17.60
C PHE A 297 13.80 -1.03 -18.50
N ASN A 298 12.84 -0.73 -19.36
CA ASN A 298 12.89 0.39 -20.29
C ASN A 298 11.59 1.21 -20.18
N PRO A 299 11.43 1.98 -19.09
CA PRO A 299 10.25 2.82 -18.91
C PRO A 299 10.21 3.90 -19.99
N GLN A 300 9.06 4.02 -20.68
CA GLN A 300 8.84 5.02 -21.73
C GLN A 300 7.70 5.94 -21.29
N LEU A 301 8.06 7.11 -20.82
CA LEU A 301 7.14 8.18 -20.50
C LEU A 301 7.74 9.50 -20.94
N GLU A 302 7.05 10.21 -21.81
CA GLU A 302 7.34 11.60 -22.14
C GLU A 302 6.42 12.47 -21.27
N GLY A 303 6.98 13.48 -20.59
CA GLY A 303 6.25 14.30 -19.65
C GLY A 303 5.84 13.57 -18.36
N PHE A 304 4.60 13.75 -17.94
CA PHE A 304 4.06 13.28 -16.67
C PHE A 304 2.78 12.45 -16.86
N ALA A 305 2.62 11.44 -16.02
CA ALA A 305 1.36 10.74 -15.83
C ALA A 305 0.77 11.14 -14.47
N ILE A 306 -0.48 11.59 -14.45
CA ILE A 306 -1.17 11.99 -13.22
C ILE A 306 -2.26 10.97 -12.91
N LYS A 307 -2.15 10.35 -11.75
CA LYS A 307 -3.20 9.54 -11.16
C LYS A 307 -4.28 10.46 -10.60
N GLN A 308 -5.53 10.26 -10.99
CA GLN A 308 -6.67 11.01 -10.49
C GLN A 308 -7.70 10.05 -9.88
N PRO A 309 -7.98 10.13 -8.58
CA PRO A 309 -9.01 9.29 -7.95
C PRO A 309 -10.42 9.68 -8.42
N VAL A 310 -11.27 8.68 -8.54
CA VAL A 310 -12.68 8.82 -8.90
C VAL A 310 -13.54 8.57 -7.67
N PHE A 311 -14.50 9.48 -7.40
CA PHE A 311 -15.44 9.39 -6.27
C PHE A 311 -16.87 9.20 -6.75
N SER A 312 -17.59 8.27 -6.14
CA SER A 312 -19.01 8.01 -6.42
C SER A 312 -19.95 8.80 -5.50
N PHE A 313 -19.55 10.00 -5.05
CA PHE A 313 -20.34 10.82 -4.13
C PHE A 313 -21.75 11.17 -4.64
N SER A 314 -21.94 11.23 -5.96
CA SER A 314 -23.28 11.44 -6.54
C SER A 314 -24.24 10.29 -6.27
N LYS A 315 -23.72 9.06 -6.08
CA LYS A 315 -24.51 7.87 -5.74
C LYS A 315 -24.81 7.77 -4.25
N PHE A 316 -24.04 8.46 -3.42
CA PHE A 316 -24.11 8.41 -1.96
C PHE A 316 -24.19 9.82 -1.37
N PRO A 317 -25.36 10.51 -1.48
CA PRO A 317 -25.48 11.93 -1.14
C PRO A 317 -25.28 12.26 0.33
N ASN A 318 -25.49 11.28 1.22
CA ASN A 318 -25.39 11.45 2.68
C ASN A 318 -24.01 11.10 3.28
N VAL A 319 -23.04 10.74 2.44
CA VAL A 319 -21.68 10.43 2.90
C VAL A 319 -20.90 11.71 3.08
N ASP A 320 -20.10 11.78 4.16
CA ASP A 320 -19.13 12.86 4.34
C ASP A 320 -18.10 12.83 3.19
N LYS A 321 -17.98 13.94 2.49
CA LYS A 321 -17.11 14.11 1.31
C LYS A 321 -15.71 14.63 1.68
N SER A 322 -15.47 14.95 2.96
CA SER A 322 -14.16 15.42 3.42
C SER A 322 -13.12 14.34 3.24
N LEU A 323 -11.99 14.65 2.62
CA LEU A 323 -10.88 13.72 2.46
C LEU A 323 -10.05 13.67 3.75
N GLY A 324 -9.50 12.51 4.03
CA GLY A 324 -8.71 12.23 5.23
C GLY A 324 -8.02 10.88 5.14
N PRO A 325 -7.62 10.30 6.28
CA PRO A 325 -6.94 9.00 6.32
C PRO A 325 -7.79 7.82 5.85
N GLU A 326 -9.13 7.95 5.90
CA GLU A 326 -10.06 6.91 5.44
C GLU A 326 -10.33 7.04 3.95
N MET A 327 -10.17 5.94 3.20
CA MET A 327 -10.34 5.90 1.76
C MET A 327 -11.81 6.02 1.34
N LYS A 328 -12.08 6.91 0.37
CA LYS A 328 -13.42 7.19 -0.18
C LYS A 328 -13.52 7.00 -1.71
N SER A 329 -12.40 6.93 -2.41
CA SER A 329 -12.38 6.72 -3.85
C SER A 329 -12.87 5.31 -4.23
N THR A 330 -13.51 5.22 -5.38
CA THR A 330 -14.08 3.99 -5.94
C THR A 330 -13.39 3.56 -7.24
N GLY A 331 -12.45 4.35 -7.72
CA GLY A 331 -11.71 4.11 -8.96
C GLY A 331 -10.62 5.14 -9.15
N GLU A 332 -9.91 5.01 -10.27
CA GLU A 332 -8.85 5.93 -10.67
C GLU A 332 -8.85 6.14 -12.18
N SER A 333 -8.33 7.27 -12.63
CA SER A 333 -8.03 7.57 -14.02
C SER A 333 -6.58 8.01 -14.18
N ILE A 334 -6.08 7.94 -15.40
CA ILE A 334 -4.76 8.40 -15.77
C ILE A 334 -4.88 9.57 -16.75
N LEU A 335 -4.16 10.66 -16.46
CA LEU A 335 -4.01 11.80 -17.34
C LEU A 335 -2.51 11.91 -17.73
N PHE A 336 -2.23 12.07 -19.03
CA PHE A 336 -0.88 12.33 -19.54
C PHE A 336 -0.74 13.81 -19.88
N ILE A 337 0.36 14.42 -19.42
CA ILE A 337 0.69 15.83 -19.66
C ILE A 337 2.14 15.89 -20.13
N ASP A 338 2.40 16.56 -21.27
CA ASP A 338 3.74 16.64 -21.85
C ASP A 338 4.69 17.53 -21.02
N ASP A 339 4.13 18.61 -20.43
CA ASP A 339 4.85 19.57 -19.59
C ASP A 339 3.97 19.98 -18.42
N LEU A 340 4.37 19.65 -17.20
CA LEU A 340 3.65 20.00 -15.96
C LEU A 340 4.28 21.25 -15.38
N LYS A 341 3.47 22.30 -15.17
CA LYS A 341 3.89 23.59 -14.58
C LYS A 341 3.33 23.72 -13.18
N ASP A 342 3.93 24.61 -12.39
CA ASP A 342 3.45 24.93 -11.03
C ASP A 342 1.97 25.30 -11.01
N ASP A 343 1.52 26.11 -12.00
CA ASP A 343 0.12 26.51 -12.10
C ASP A 343 -0.82 25.31 -12.33
N ASP A 344 -0.41 24.33 -13.14
CA ASP A 344 -1.18 23.10 -13.39
C ASP A 344 -1.29 22.26 -12.12
N PHE A 345 -0.19 22.14 -11.36
CA PHE A 345 -0.16 21.45 -10.08
C PHE A 345 -1.12 22.12 -9.08
N TYR A 346 -1.05 23.44 -8.96
CA TYR A 346 -1.96 24.22 -8.13
C TYR A 346 -3.42 24.14 -8.60
N GLU A 347 -3.67 24.09 -9.89
CA GLU A 347 -5.03 23.96 -10.43
C GLU A 347 -5.62 22.58 -10.08
N ILE A 348 -4.86 21.49 -10.23
CA ILE A 348 -5.29 20.14 -9.83
C ILE A 348 -5.60 20.12 -8.33
N TYR A 349 -4.72 20.69 -7.51
CA TYR A 349 -4.92 20.81 -6.07
C TYR A 349 -6.14 21.68 -5.72
N SER A 350 -6.30 22.85 -6.35
CA SER A 350 -7.37 23.78 -6.04
C SER A 350 -8.75 23.25 -6.41
N ARG A 351 -8.86 22.50 -7.50
CA ARG A 351 -10.11 21.79 -7.87
C ARG A 351 -10.57 20.81 -6.79
N ARG A 352 -9.62 20.28 -5.98
CA ARG A 352 -9.88 19.37 -4.87
C ARG A 352 -10.10 20.04 -3.53
N LYS A 353 -9.68 21.29 -3.37
CA LYS A 353 -9.76 22.05 -2.12
C LYS A 353 -11.16 22.05 -1.51
N MET A 354 -12.20 22.03 -2.32
CA MET A 354 -13.60 21.95 -1.85
C MET A 354 -13.93 20.66 -1.10
N TYR A 355 -13.13 19.60 -1.25
CA TYR A 355 -13.25 18.33 -0.51
C TYR A 355 -12.30 18.25 0.68
N LEU A 356 -11.32 19.17 0.77
CA LEU A 356 -10.33 19.21 1.84
C LEU A 356 -10.73 20.15 2.98
N THR A 357 -11.63 21.10 2.70
CA THR A 357 -12.07 22.11 3.67
C THR A 357 -13.43 21.77 4.23
N LYS A 358 -13.47 21.43 5.48
CA LYS A 358 -14.55 21.77 6.42
C LYS A 358 -13.97 22.51 7.58
#